data_6ba9891ce6cbff403c3fe3b2e0e4ad6b
#
_entry.id   6ba9891ce6cbff403c3fe3b2e0e4ad6b
#
_cell.length_a   1.000
_cell.length_b   1.000
_cell.length_c   1.000
_cell.angle_alpha   90.00
_cell.angle_beta   90.00
_cell.angle_gamma   90.00
#
_symmetry.space_group_name_H-M   'P 1'
#
loop_
_entity.id
_entity.type
_entity.pdbx_description
1 polymer ?
#
loop_
_entity_poly.entity_id
_entity_poly.type
_entity_poly.pdbx_seq_one_letter_code
_entity_poly.pdbx_strand_id
1 'polypeptide(L)'
;MFLGIDCGTQGTKALLLDASSGRVLGQGSASHTLISGPNGRREQDTEQWTAAFVAATAAALNVAGVDGSGVLGIGVSGQQHGLVTLDDKGQVLRPAKLWCDTESAAENQRLLDWLGGEQGSLQRLGVVIAPGYTVSKLLWMKEQHAERFERIAHILLPHDYLNYWLTGRCASEYGDASGTGYFNVRSRQWDNAILRHIDPTGRLEAALPELIEPHQPVGRIRPELAATLGLNPHALVASGGGDNMMGAIGTGNISPDAITMSLGTSGTLYAFADEARISPQPSVATFCSSSGGWLPLICTMNLTNANGAIRDLLQLDLDQFNTLVAQSPIGANGVTMLPFLNGERVPALPQATASLHGLTADNLTRANLCRAVVEGVTFGLRYGLDLLRESGIRSERIQLIGGGANNPLWRQIVADMMATPVVCTSHSEAAALGGAIQAAWCHARESDSQASLIELCDRCVSLDETTAVDPEPNAVHAYEQAYRRYRDLVSTTYG
;
A
#
# COMPACT_ATOMS: atom_id res chain seq x y z
N MET A 1 -6.77 15.80 20.26
CA MET A 1 -6.45 14.42 19.87
C MET A 1 -6.99 14.14 18.46
N PHE A 2 -6.36 13.24 17.70
CA PHE A 2 -6.77 12.85 16.36
C PHE A 2 -6.82 11.33 16.23
N LEU A 3 -7.84 10.82 15.56
CA LEU A 3 -8.06 9.40 15.36
C LEU A 3 -7.62 9.03 13.94
N GLY A 4 -6.65 8.14 13.83
CA GLY A 4 -6.25 7.52 12.57
C GLY A 4 -6.83 6.11 12.47
N ILE A 5 -7.39 5.79 11.32
CA ILE A 5 -7.95 4.47 10.99
C ILE A 5 -7.21 3.90 9.81
N ASP A 6 -6.87 2.62 9.86
CA ASP A 6 -6.34 1.86 8.73
C ASP A 6 -7.22 0.64 8.47
N CYS A 7 -8.03 0.71 7.42
CA CYS A 7 -8.91 -0.38 6.97
C CYS A 7 -8.21 -1.22 5.92
N GLY A 8 -7.39 -2.16 6.39
CA GLY A 8 -6.66 -3.09 5.54
C GLY A 8 -7.46 -4.33 5.15
N THR A 9 -6.82 -5.27 4.45
CA THR A 9 -7.47 -6.52 3.99
C THR A 9 -7.81 -7.49 5.11
N GLN A 10 -7.01 -7.54 6.17
CA GLN A 10 -7.19 -8.50 7.27
C GLN A 10 -7.96 -7.93 8.47
N GLY A 11 -8.07 -6.60 8.56
CA GLY A 11 -8.72 -5.94 9.68
C GLY A 11 -8.60 -4.44 9.61
N THR A 12 -9.31 -3.78 10.53
CA THR A 12 -9.20 -2.34 10.79
C THR A 12 -8.37 -2.11 12.04
N LYS A 13 -7.45 -1.17 11.98
CA LYS A 13 -6.66 -0.66 13.09
C LYS A 13 -7.04 0.77 13.37
N ALA A 14 -7.06 1.16 14.63
CA ALA A 14 -7.31 2.51 15.09
C ALA A 14 -6.14 2.98 15.97
N LEU A 15 -5.74 4.23 15.80
CA LEU A 15 -4.66 4.85 16.55
C LEU A 15 -5.09 6.24 17.00
N LEU A 16 -4.95 6.53 18.28
CA LEU A 16 -5.24 7.84 18.85
C LEU A 16 -3.94 8.62 19.06
N LEU A 17 -3.83 9.78 18.42
CA LEU A 17 -2.65 10.64 18.41
C LEU A 17 -2.91 11.95 19.20
N ASP A 18 -2.02 12.29 20.10
CA ASP A 18 -1.87 13.68 20.58
C ASP A 18 -0.87 14.41 19.66
N ALA A 19 -1.37 15.15 18.68
CA ALA A 19 -0.53 15.84 17.71
C ALA A 19 0.28 17.02 18.30
N SER A 20 -0.05 17.47 19.53
CA SER A 20 0.72 18.51 20.21
C SER A 20 2.06 17.99 20.75
N SER A 21 2.05 16.76 21.26
CA SER A 21 3.23 16.08 21.81
C SER A 21 3.84 15.03 20.87
N GLY A 22 3.16 14.67 19.78
CA GLY A 22 3.56 13.58 18.87
C GLY A 22 3.32 12.17 19.45
N ARG A 23 2.65 12.04 20.60
CA ARG A 23 2.49 10.76 21.30
C ARG A 23 1.28 9.99 20.82
N VAL A 24 1.47 8.70 20.57
CA VAL A 24 0.38 7.74 20.43
C VAL A 24 -0.17 7.41 21.82
N LEU A 25 -1.44 7.69 22.04
CA LEU A 25 -2.13 7.52 23.32
C LEU A 25 -2.73 6.13 23.47
N GLY A 26 -3.21 5.54 22.38
CA GLY A 26 -3.82 4.21 22.39
C GLY A 26 -3.98 3.65 21.00
N GLN A 27 -4.08 2.33 20.92
CA GLN A 27 -4.29 1.59 19.67
C GLN A 27 -5.34 0.51 19.90
N GLY A 28 -6.08 0.17 18.83
CA GLY A 28 -7.06 -0.90 18.82
C GLY A 28 -7.14 -1.56 17.46
N SER A 29 -7.66 -2.78 17.41
CA SER A 29 -7.83 -3.50 16.14
C SER A 29 -9.04 -4.42 16.17
N ALA A 30 -9.60 -4.67 14.97
CA ALA A 30 -10.63 -5.67 14.75
C ALA A 30 -10.44 -6.32 13.39
N SER A 31 -10.65 -7.64 13.29
CA SER A 31 -10.42 -8.42 12.08
C SER A 31 -11.58 -8.35 11.10
N HIS A 32 -11.28 -8.58 9.82
CA HIS A 32 -12.25 -8.80 8.74
C HIS A 32 -12.16 -10.24 8.23
N THR A 33 -13.25 -10.72 7.63
CA THR A 33 -13.26 -11.98 6.87
C THR A 33 -13.17 -11.69 5.38
N LEU A 34 -12.41 -12.53 4.68
CA LEU A 34 -12.26 -12.46 3.24
C LEU A 34 -13.20 -13.46 2.57
N ILE A 35 -14.02 -13.00 1.63
CA ILE A 35 -14.83 -13.86 0.76
C ILE A 35 -13.93 -14.29 -0.41
N SER A 36 -13.52 -15.55 -0.41
CA SER A 36 -12.70 -16.14 -1.47
C SER A 36 -13.55 -17.04 -2.36
N GLY A 37 -13.19 -17.15 -3.64
CA GLY A 37 -13.90 -17.97 -4.61
C GLY A 37 -13.02 -18.37 -5.80
N PRO A 38 -13.60 -19.07 -6.80
CA PRO A 38 -12.90 -19.45 -8.02
C PRO A 38 -12.42 -18.22 -8.80
N ASN A 39 -11.55 -18.44 -9.77
CA ASN A 39 -10.99 -17.42 -10.68
C ASN A 39 -10.28 -16.26 -9.98
N GLY A 40 -9.78 -16.47 -8.75
CA GLY A 40 -9.11 -15.43 -7.99
C GLY A 40 -10.04 -14.42 -7.32
N ARG A 41 -11.34 -14.74 -7.14
CA ARG A 41 -12.30 -13.90 -6.43
C ARG A 41 -11.86 -13.59 -5.03
N ARG A 42 -11.81 -12.28 -4.69
CA ARG A 42 -11.48 -11.73 -3.37
C ARG A 42 -12.35 -10.53 -3.09
N GLU A 43 -13.29 -10.69 -2.16
CA GLU A 43 -14.30 -9.69 -1.84
C GLU A 43 -14.46 -9.53 -0.33
N GLN A 44 -15.02 -8.42 0.10
CA GLN A 44 -15.41 -8.17 1.50
C GLN A 44 -16.75 -7.47 1.57
N ASP A 45 -17.49 -7.77 2.65
CA ASP A 45 -18.69 -7.03 3.01
C ASP A 45 -18.28 -5.72 3.70
N THR A 46 -18.77 -4.61 3.21
CA THR A 46 -18.47 -3.27 3.76
C THR A 46 -19.04 -3.06 5.16
N GLU A 47 -20.07 -3.82 5.57
CA GLU A 47 -20.61 -3.78 6.95
C GLU A 47 -19.55 -4.28 7.94
N GLN A 48 -18.67 -5.20 7.55
CA GLN A 48 -17.57 -5.63 8.42
C GLN A 48 -16.55 -4.49 8.63
N TRP A 49 -16.32 -3.63 7.63
CA TRP A 49 -15.42 -2.49 7.78
C TRP A 49 -15.95 -1.47 8.78
N THR A 50 -17.25 -1.14 8.70
CA THR A 50 -17.89 -0.20 9.64
C THR A 50 -17.97 -0.76 11.07
N ALA A 51 -18.29 -2.07 11.20
CA ALA A 51 -18.30 -2.74 12.49
C ALA A 51 -16.88 -2.79 13.11
N ALA A 52 -15.87 -3.12 12.30
CA ALA A 52 -14.49 -3.15 12.75
C ALA A 52 -13.94 -1.75 13.07
N PHE A 53 -14.36 -0.72 12.32
CA PHE A 53 -14.07 0.68 12.66
C PHE A 53 -14.57 1.03 14.08
N VAL A 54 -15.82 0.70 14.39
CA VAL A 54 -16.42 0.93 15.72
C VAL A 54 -15.62 0.20 16.80
N ALA A 55 -15.37 -1.10 16.58
CA ALA A 55 -14.68 -1.93 17.56
C ALA A 55 -13.23 -1.49 17.81
N ALA A 56 -12.48 -1.19 16.73
CA ALA A 56 -11.09 -0.73 16.83
C ALA A 56 -10.99 0.64 17.52
N THR A 57 -11.93 1.57 17.20
CA THR A 57 -11.98 2.89 17.83
C THR A 57 -12.25 2.76 19.33
N ALA A 58 -13.24 1.96 19.73
CA ALA A 58 -13.55 1.73 21.14
C ALA A 58 -12.36 1.13 21.90
N ALA A 59 -11.65 0.17 21.28
CA ALA A 59 -10.45 -0.42 21.87
C ALA A 59 -9.33 0.62 22.04
N ALA A 60 -9.09 1.48 21.04
CA ALA A 60 -8.05 2.52 21.10
C ALA A 60 -8.34 3.55 22.21
N LEU A 61 -9.59 4.01 22.34
CA LEU A 61 -10.02 4.92 23.39
C LEU A 61 -9.88 4.29 24.80
N ASN A 62 -10.24 3.00 24.92
CA ASN A 62 -10.11 2.28 26.19
C ASN A 62 -8.63 2.13 26.60
N VAL A 63 -7.74 1.77 25.67
CA VAL A 63 -6.30 1.68 25.94
C VAL A 63 -5.72 3.04 26.32
N ALA A 64 -6.17 4.12 25.68
CA ALA A 64 -5.75 5.48 25.99
C ALA A 64 -6.31 5.98 27.36
N GLY A 65 -7.36 5.37 27.89
CA GLY A 65 -8.02 5.79 29.10
C GLY A 65 -8.70 7.17 28.99
N VAL A 66 -9.18 7.53 27.81
CA VAL A 66 -9.82 8.81 27.52
C VAL A 66 -11.21 8.60 26.91
N ASP A 67 -12.09 9.59 27.07
CA ASP A 67 -13.31 9.65 26.30
C ASP A 67 -13.02 10.28 24.89
N GLY A 68 -13.84 9.94 23.92
CA GLY A 68 -13.66 10.41 22.55
C GLY A 68 -14.10 11.86 22.30
N SER A 69 -14.67 12.56 23.32
CA SER A 69 -15.16 13.94 23.16
C SER A 69 -14.06 14.95 22.82
N GLY A 70 -12.81 14.60 23.14
CA GLY A 70 -11.62 15.37 22.80
C GLY A 70 -11.03 15.08 21.41
N VAL A 71 -11.62 14.18 20.61
CA VAL A 71 -11.18 13.89 19.24
C VAL A 71 -11.64 15.01 18.31
N LEU A 72 -10.69 15.75 17.74
CA LEU A 72 -10.93 16.91 16.88
C LEU A 72 -11.06 16.55 15.41
N GLY A 73 -10.45 15.41 15.00
CA GLY A 73 -10.49 14.94 13.62
C GLY A 73 -10.21 13.46 13.49
N ILE A 74 -10.67 12.91 12.36
CA ILE A 74 -10.57 11.51 11.96
C ILE A 74 -9.93 11.46 10.59
N GLY A 75 -8.89 10.65 10.39
CA GLY A 75 -8.29 10.36 9.09
C GLY A 75 -8.34 8.88 8.78
N VAL A 76 -8.79 8.54 7.57
CA VAL A 76 -9.02 7.18 7.14
C VAL A 76 -7.99 6.77 6.09
N SER A 77 -7.22 5.73 6.39
CA SER A 77 -6.46 4.92 5.45
C SER A 77 -7.31 3.73 5.02
N GLY A 78 -7.27 3.37 3.75
CA GLY A 78 -7.95 2.17 3.25
C GLY A 78 -7.13 1.40 2.24
N GLN A 79 -7.37 0.09 2.16
CA GLN A 79 -6.79 -0.74 1.11
C GLN A 79 -7.14 -0.18 -0.28
N GLN A 80 -6.15 -0.07 -1.16
CA GLN A 80 -6.29 0.61 -2.44
C GLN A 80 -7.13 -0.18 -3.46
N HIS A 81 -7.57 0.51 -4.52
CA HIS A 81 -8.17 -0.05 -5.74
C HIS A 81 -9.48 -0.82 -5.57
N GLY A 82 -10.00 -0.97 -4.36
CA GLY A 82 -11.26 -1.66 -4.11
C GLY A 82 -12.43 -0.98 -4.82
N LEU A 83 -13.40 -1.76 -5.31
CA LEU A 83 -14.61 -1.21 -5.92
C LEU A 83 -15.79 -1.34 -4.95
N VAL A 84 -16.28 -0.22 -4.47
CA VAL A 84 -17.54 -0.09 -3.74
C VAL A 84 -18.53 0.67 -4.61
N THR A 85 -19.72 0.10 -4.85
CA THR A 85 -20.78 0.73 -5.64
C THR A 85 -22.04 0.89 -4.82
N LEU A 86 -22.64 2.08 -4.85
CA LEU A 86 -23.88 2.39 -4.14
C LEU A 86 -24.99 2.76 -5.13
N ASP A 87 -26.23 2.51 -4.73
CA ASP A 87 -27.40 3.02 -5.42
C ASP A 87 -27.74 4.48 -4.98
N ASP A 88 -28.81 5.03 -5.54
CA ASP A 88 -29.31 6.39 -5.28
C ASP A 88 -29.78 6.61 -3.82
N LYS A 89 -29.96 5.52 -3.04
CA LYS A 89 -30.27 5.55 -1.62
C LYS A 89 -29.05 5.36 -0.75
N GLY A 90 -27.85 5.26 -1.34
CA GLY A 90 -26.61 4.99 -0.63
C GLY A 90 -26.47 3.54 -0.15
N GLN A 91 -27.27 2.61 -0.70
CA GLN A 91 -27.17 1.19 -0.35
C GLN A 91 -26.08 0.52 -1.20
N VAL A 92 -25.25 -0.29 -0.55
CA VAL A 92 -24.19 -1.06 -1.21
C VAL A 92 -24.82 -2.11 -2.13
N LEU A 93 -24.45 -2.07 -3.41
CA LEU A 93 -25.04 -2.96 -4.44
C LEU A 93 -24.51 -4.38 -4.38
N ARG A 94 -23.28 -4.58 -3.88
CA ARG A 94 -22.63 -5.88 -3.74
C ARG A 94 -21.39 -5.79 -2.83
N PRO A 95 -20.85 -6.92 -2.32
CA PRO A 95 -19.57 -6.92 -1.62
C PRO A 95 -18.47 -6.24 -2.46
N ALA A 96 -17.58 -5.52 -1.78
CA ALA A 96 -16.48 -4.80 -2.43
C ALA A 96 -15.48 -5.80 -3.04
N LYS A 97 -15.13 -5.63 -4.33
CA LYS A 97 -14.02 -6.36 -4.96
C LYS A 97 -12.70 -5.71 -4.58
N LEU A 98 -11.77 -6.50 -4.05
CA LEU A 98 -10.53 -6.00 -3.48
C LEU A 98 -9.40 -5.85 -4.51
N TRP A 99 -8.30 -5.23 -4.10
CA TRP A 99 -7.10 -5.04 -4.90
C TRP A 99 -6.42 -6.36 -5.35
N CYS A 100 -6.57 -7.42 -4.56
CA CYS A 100 -6.04 -8.76 -4.83
C CYS A 100 -7.03 -9.67 -5.59
N ASP A 101 -8.20 -9.14 -5.99
CA ASP A 101 -9.14 -9.85 -6.85
C ASP A 101 -8.64 -9.85 -8.30
N THR A 102 -8.55 -11.03 -8.90
CA THR A 102 -8.09 -11.20 -10.29
C THR A 102 -9.18 -11.71 -11.23
N GLU A 103 -10.42 -11.81 -10.75
CA GLU A 103 -11.55 -12.31 -11.53
C GLU A 103 -11.84 -11.44 -12.78
N SER A 104 -11.45 -10.16 -12.73
CA SER A 104 -11.57 -9.19 -13.84
C SER A 104 -10.36 -9.15 -14.79
N ALA A 105 -9.54 -10.20 -14.85
CA ALA A 105 -8.33 -10.20 -15.68
C ALA A 105 -8.62 -10.10 -17.18
N ALA A 106 -9.69 -10.75 -17.66
CA ALA A 106 -10.10 -10.68 -19.07
C ALA A 106 -10.57 -9.26 -19.46
N GLU A 107 -11.33 -8.62 -18.59
CA GLU A 107 -11.79 -7.24 -18.75
C GLU A 107 -10.62 -6.25 -18.74
N ASN A 108 -9.65 -6.46 -17.85
CA ASN A 108 -8.41 -5.67 -17.81
C ASN A 108 -7.67 -5.74 -19.15
N GLN A 109 -7.51 -6.93 -19.72
CA GLN A 109 -6.81 -7.09 -21.00
C GLN A 109 -7.49 -6.31 -22.11
N ARG A 110 -8.84 -6.37 -22.21
CA ARG A 110 -9.60 -5.61 -23.23
C ARG A 110 -9.48 -4.10 -23.06
N LEU A 111 -9.45 -3.62 -21.81
CA LEU A 111 -9.19 -2.20 -21.52
C LEU A 111 -7.78 -1.79 -21.90
N LEU A 112 -6.76 -2.63 -21.63
CA LEU A 112 -5.40 -2.39 -22.06
C LEU A 112 -5.30 -2.35 -23.59
N ASP A 113 -5.92 -3.30 -24.29
CA ASP A 113 -5.91 -3.34 -25.75
C ASP A 113 -6.55 -2.06 -26.34
N TRP A 114 -7.66 -1.60 -25.77
CA TRP A 114 -8.30 -0.34 -26.15
C TRP A 114 -7.43 0.89 -25.87
N LEU A 115 -6.66 0.89 -24.77
CA LEU A 115 -5.72 1.96 -24.43
C LEU A 115 -4.48 1.98 -25.34
N GLY A 116 -4.23 0.94 -26.15
CA GLY A 116 -3.00 0.77 -26.94
C GLY A 116 -1.89 0.07 -26.16
N GLY A 117 -2.26 -0.85 -25.28
CA GLY A 117 -1.36 -1.63 -24.45
C GLY A 117 -0.84 -0.87 -23.22
N GLU A 118 0.19 -1.42 -22.59
CA GLU A 118 0.82 -0.82 -21.41
C GLU A 118 1.37 0.59 -21.68
N GLN A 119 2.00 0.79 -22.84
CA GLN A 119 2.52 2.11 -23.23
C GLN A 119 1.42 3.14 -23.40
N GLY A 120 0.29 2.77 -24.00
CA GLY A 120 -0.86 3.65 -24.12
C GLY A 120 -1.47 3.99 -22.76
N SER A 121 -1.54 3.01 -21.84
CA SER A 121 -1.96 3.24 -20.46
C SER A 121 -1.05 4.24 -19.74
N LEU A 122 0.29 4.05 -19.81
CA LEU A 122 1.29 4.96 -19.23
C LEU A 122 1.20 6.37 -19.83
N GLN A 123 1.06 6.49 -21.15
CA GLN A 123 0.95 7.79 -21.81
C GLN A 123 -0.31 8.54 -21.37
N ARG A 124 -1.42 7.83 -21.24
CA ARG A 124 -2.71 8.42 -20.92
C ARG A 124 -2.89 8.72 -19.44
N LEU A 125 -2.59 7.74 -18.58
CA LEU A 125 -2.89 7.79 -17.15
C LEU A 125 -1.67 8.08 -16.27
N GLY A 126 -0.46 7.71 -16.74
CA GLY A 126 0.76 7.71 -15.94
C GLY A 126 0.98 6.43 -15.13
N VAL A 127 0.07 5.46 -15.27
CA VAL A 127 0.15 4.12 -14.66
C VAL A 127 -0.33 3.07 -15.67
N VAL A 128 0.10 1.82 -15.49
CA VAL A 128 -0.46 0.67 -16.22
C VAL A 128 -1.60 0.09 -15.42
N ILE A 129 -2.80 0.00 -16.02
CA ILE A 129 -3.95 -0.62 -15.36
C ILE A 129 -3.72 -2.13 -15.16
N ALA A 130 -4.16 -2.65 -14.02
CA ALA A 130 -4.04 -4.06 -13.65
C ALA A 130 -5.41 -4.65 -13.28
N PRO A 131 -5.57 -5.99 -13.26
CA PRO A 131 -6.83 -6.63 -12.87
C PRO A 131 -7.34 -6.16 -11.49
N GLY A 132 -6.42 -5.88 -10.57
CA GLY A 132 -6.73 -5.35 -9.25
C GLY A 132 -7.23 -3.90 -9.22
N TYR A 133 -7.16 -3.14 -10.32
CA TYR A 133 -7.62 -1.76 -10.37
C TYR A 133 -9.15 -1.65 -10.52
N THR A 134 -9.71 -0.56 -10.05
CA THR A 134 -11.16 -0.30 -10.00
C THR A 134 -11.84 -0.37 -11.38
N VAL A 135 -11.17 0.15 -12.42
CA VAL A 135 -11.68 0.19 -13.79
C VAL A 135 -12.00 -1.19 -14.35
N SER A 136 -11.15 -2.18 -14.12
CA SER A 136 -11.33 -3.56 -14.60
C SER A 136 -12.55 -4.21 -13.95
N LYS A 137 -12.76 -3.93 -12.68
CA LYS A 137 -13.91 -4.41 -11.90
C LYS A 137 -15.25 -3.75 -12.33
N LEU A 138 -15.21 -2.49 -12.77
CA LEU A 138 -16.38 -1.83 -13.32
C LEU A 138 -16.84 -2.49 -14.62
N LEU A 139 -15.92 -2.79 -15.54
CA LEU A 139 -16.25 -3.49 -16.78
C LEU A 139 -16.75 -4.91 -16.47
N TRP A 140 -16.08 -5.63 -15.56
CA TRP A 140 -16.53 -6.94 -15.08
C TRP A 140 -17.94 -6.87 -14.49
N MET A 141 -18.25 -5.86 -13.66
CA MET A 141 -19.58 -5.70 -13.05
C MET A 141 -20.64 -5.45 -14.11
N LYS A 142 -20.35 -4.67 -15.15
CA LYS A 142 -21.25 -4.45 -16.28
C LYS A 142 -21.65 -5.76 -16.96
N GLU A 143 -20.70 -6.66 -17.16
CA GLU A 143 -20.93 -7.90 -17.90
C GLU A 143 -21.54 -9.01 -17.04
N GLN A 144 -21.12 -9.12 -15.78
CA GLN A 144 -21.55 -10.21 -14.91
C GLN A 144 -22.75 -9.85 -14.03
N HIS A 145 -23.04 -8.55 -13.83
CA HIS A 145 -24.09 -8.05 -12.94
C HIS A 145 -24.79 -6.83 -13.51
N ALA A 146 -25.27 -6.92 -14.76
CA ALA A 146 -25.85 -5.80 -15.52
C ALA A 146 -26.95 -5.05 -14.76
N GLU A 147 -27.90 -5.76 -14.12
CA GLU A 147 -28.99 -5.14 -13.34
C GLU A 147 -28.47 -4.28 -12.17
N ARG A 148 -27.41 -4.74 -11.48
CA ARG A 148 -26.78 -3.98 -10.40
C ARG A 148 -25.94 -2.82 -10.96
N PHE A 149 -25.27 -3.06 -12.08
CA PHE A 149 -24.48 -2.03 -12.75
C PHE A 149 -25.36 -0.85 -13.20
N GLU A 150 -26.57 -1.09 -13.69
CA GLU A 150 -27.52 -0.04 -14.07
C GLU A 150 -28.00 0.81 -12.88
N ARG A 151 -27.91 0.30 -11.67
CA ARG A 151 -28.29 0.99 -10.43
C ARG A 151 -27.17 1.80 -9.79
N ILE A 152 -25.96 1.80 -10.36
CA ILE A 152 -24.83 2.56 -9.82
C ILE A 152 -25.17 4.04 -9.83
N ALA A 153 -25.17 4.65 -8.64
CA ALA A 153 -25.28 6.09 -8.42
C ALA A 153 -23.98 6.67 -7.85
N HIS A 154 -23.17 5.85 -7.14
CA HIS A 154 -21.85 6.27 -6.63
C HIS A 154 -20.83 5.15 -6.79
N ILE A 155 -19.60 5.54 -7.14
CA ILE A 155 -18.42 4.69 -7.25
C ILE A 155 -17.40 5.20 -6.26
N LEU A 156 -17.03 4.38 -5.28
CA LEU A 156 -16.14 4.76 -4.18
C LEU A 156 -15.01 3.74 -4.03
N LEU A 157 -13.87 4.21 -3.58
CA LEU A 157 -12.79 3.38 -3.05
C LEU A 157 -13.09 2.98 -1.59
N PRO A 158 -12.37 2.03 -0.99
CA PRO A 158 -12.65 1.63 0.38
C PRO A 158 -12.56 2.76 1.41
N HIS A 159 -11.54 3.64 1.33
CA HIS A 159 -11.45 4.79 2.23
C HIS A 159 -12.53 5.84 1.93
N ASP A 160 -12.87 6.09 0.65
CA ASP A 160 -13.95 7.00 0.25
C ASP A 160 -15.29 6.52 0.83
N TYR A 161 -15.55 5.20 0.80
CA TYR A 161 -16.75 4.61 1.38
C TYR A 161 -16.83 4.84 2.89
N LEU A 162 -15.74 4.66 3.63
CA LEU A 162 -15.71 4.93 5.07
C LEU A 162 -15.88 6.43 5.37
N ASN A 163 -15.30 7.31 4.56
CA ASN A 163 -15.51 8.75 4.65
C ASN A 163 -16.98 9.12 4.34
N TYR A 164 -17.59 8.49 3.31
CA TYR A 164 -19.01 8.62 3.02
C TYR A 164 -19.88 8.14 4.20
N TRP A 165 -19.56 6.98 4.77
CA TRP A 165 -20.27 6.46 5.94
C TRP A 165 -20.18 7.43 7.12
N LEU A 166 -19.03 8.07 7.34
CA LEU A 166 -18.82 9.04 8.41
C LEU A 166 -19.57 10.37 8.18
N THR A 167 -19.62 10.86 6.95
CA THR A 167 -20.03 12.24 6.61
C THR A 167 -21.30 12.37 5.77
N GLY A 168 -21.64 11.34 5.00
CA GLY A 168 -22.69 11.39 3.97
C GLY A 168 -22.23 12.05 2.65
N ARG A 169 -20.95 12.48 2.53
CA ARG A 169 -20.41 13.14 1.33
C ARG A 169 -19.52 12.20 0.53
N CYS A 170 -19.73 12.13 -0.79
CA CYS A 170 -18.88 11.39 -1.72
C CYS A 170 -17.72 12.29 -2.18
N ALA A 171 -16.53 12.04 -1.68
CA ALA A 171 -15.30 12.72 -2.07
C ALA A 171 -14.14 11.72 -2.16
N SER A 172 -13.15 12.00 -3.00
CA SER A 172 -11.92 11.22 -3.13
C SER A 172 -10.74 12.15 -3.26
N GLU A 173 -9.58 11.75 -2.75
CA GLU A 173 -8.37 12.52 -2.86
C GLU A 173 -7.44 11.92 -3.93
N TYR A 174 -6.48 12.72 -4.42
CA TYR A 174 -5.67 12.37 -5.59
C TYR A 174 -4.82 11.12 -5.41
N GLY A 175 -4.34 10.82 -4.20
CA GLY A 175 -3.46 9.70 -3.92
C GLY A 175 -4.13 8.36 -4.25
N ASP A 176 -5.26 8.06 -3.61
CA ASP A 176 -5.98 6.82 -3.85
C ASP A 176 -6.74 6.84 -5.19
N ALA A 177 -7.29 8.01 -5.61
CA ALA A 177 -7.92 8.17 -6.92
C ALA A 177 -6.98 7.75 -8.07
N SER A 178 -5.67 7.99 -7.92
CA SER A 178 -4.67 7.62 -8.93
C SER A 178 -4.53 6.11 -9.16
N GLY A 179 -5.03 5.28 -8.24
CA GLY A 179 -5.09 3.83 -8.37
C GLY A 179 -6.37 3.26 -9.00
N THR A 180 -7.29 4.12 -9.45
CA THR A 180 -8.57 3.68 -10.01
C THR A 180 -8.47 3.11 -11.43
N GLY A 181 -7.52 3.59 -12.23
CA GLY A 181 -7.38 3.27 -13.65
C GLY A 181 -8.27 4.10 -14.58
N TYR A 182 -8.91 5.14 -14.06
CA TYR A 182 -9.61 6.19 -14.82
C TYR A 182 -9.30 7.60 -14.28
N PHE A 183 -8.10 7.78 -13.70
CA PHE A 183 -7.57 9.04 -13.21
C PHE A 183 -6.21 9.32 -13.86
N ASN A 184 -6.00 10.54 -14.36
CA ASN A 184 -4.72 10.96 -14.93
C ASN A 184 -3.86 11.60 -13.84
N VAL A 185 -2.77 10.96 -13.48
CA VAL A 185 -1.89 11.39 -12.38
C VAL A 185 -1.14 12.70 -12.66
N ARG A 186 -1.00 13.11 -13.94
CA ARG A 186 -0.32 14.37 -14.31
C ARG A 186 -1.25 15.56 -14.15
N SER A 187 -2.48 15.44 -14.67
CA SER A 187 -3.49 16.51 -14.63
C SER A 187 -4.31 16.50 -13.34
N ARG A 188 -4.25 15.42 -12.56
CA ARG A 188 -5.08 15.21 -11.36
C ARG A 188 -6.57 15.34 -11.65
N GLN A 189 -7.00 14.72 -12.74
CA GLN A 189 -8.38 14.75 -13.20
C GLN A 189 -8.87 13.35 -13.57
N TRP A 190 -10.20 13.12 -13.46
CA TRP A 190 -10.83 11.92 -13.97
C TRP A 190 -10.71 11.86 -15.50
N ASP A 191 -10.42 10.68 -16.03
CA ASP A 191 -10.43 10.40 -17.47
C ASP A 191 -11.79 9.85 -17.89
N ASN A 192 -12.70 10.75 -18.20
CA ASN A 192 -14.07 10.40 -18.55
C ASN A 192 -14.18 9.56 -19.84
N ALA A 193 -13.20 9.61 -20.74
CA ALA A 193 -13.27 8.81 -21.96
C ALA A 193 -13.14 7.31 -21.70
N ILE A 194 -12.41 6.91 -20.65
CA ILE A 194 -12.34 5.50 -20.22
C ILE A 194 -13.71 5.05 -19.69
N LEU A 195 -14.35 5.88 -18.89
CA LEU A 195 -15.68 5.58 -18.36
C LEU A 195 -16.74 5.52 -19.45
N ARG A 196 -16.66 6.41 -20.46
CA ARG A 196 -17.54 6.37 -21.66
C ARG A 196 -17.29 5.16 -22.53
N HIS A 197 -16.08 4.63 -22.57
CA HIS A 197 -15.81 3.37 -23.24
C HIS A 197 -16.55 2.21 -22.55
N ILE A 198 -16.60 2.22 -21.22
CA ILE A 198 -17.37 1.23 -20.45
C ILE A 198 -18.88 1.47 -20.58
N ASP A 199 -19.33 2.69 -20.35
CA ASP A 199 -20.76 3.08 -20.42
C ASP A 199 -20.94 4.42 -21.15
N PRO A 200 -21.38 4.40 -22.43
CA PRO A 200 -21.55 5.61 -23.22
C PRO A 200 -22.66 6.56 -22.74
N THR A 201 -23.49 6.14 -21.78
CA THR A 201 -24.62 6.95 -21.28
C THR A 201 -24.20 8.16 -20.45
N GLY A 202 -22.94 8.19 -19.94
CA GLY A 202 -22.42 9.22 -19.04
C GLY A 202 -22.77 9.00 -17.56
N ARG A 203 -23.46 7.93 -17.23
CA ARG A 203 -23.88 7.62 -15.85
C ARG A 203 -22.68 7.39 -14.93
N LEU A 204 -21.64 6.68 -15.38
CA LEU A 204 -20.45 6.44 -14.56
C LEU A 204 -19.70 7.74 -14.24
N GLU A 205 -19.68 8.71 -15.16
CA GLU A 205 -19.07 10.02 -14.90
C GLU A 205 -19.84 10.78 -13.80
N ALA A 206 -21.17 10.71 -13.82
CA ALA A 206 -22.01 11.31 -12.79
C ALA A 206 -21.93 10.61 -11.43
N ALA A 207 -21.50 9.35 -11.42
CA ALA A 207 -21.34 8.53 -10.23
C ALA A 207 -19.98 8.72 -9.52
N LEU A 208 -19.03 9.46 -10.13
CA LEU A 208 -17.72 9.69 -9.52
C LEU A 208 -17.80 10.63 -8.32
N PRO A 209 -16.97 10.43 -7.28
CA PRO A 209 -16.86 11.36 -6.18
C PRO A 209 -16.22 12.68 -6.62
N GLU A 210 -16.49 13.75 -5.88
CA GLU A 210 -15.76 15.01 -6.01
C GLU A 210 -14.28 14.80 -5.67
N LEU A 211 -13.38 15.31 -6.52
CA LEU A 211 -11.95 15.32 -6.22
C LEU A 211 -11.63 16.48 -5.28
N ILE A 212 -10.95 16.19 -4.18
CA ILE A 212 -10.51 17.18 -3.19
C ILE A 212 -9.01 17.13 -2.98
N GLU A 213 -8.44 18.26 -2.56
CA GLU A 213 -7.02 18.34 -2.18
C GLU A 213 -6.75 17.55 -0.90
N PRO A 214 -5.54 16.98 -0.73
CA PRO A 214 -5.19 16.15 0.44
C PRO A 214 -5.36 16.84 1.80
N HIS A 215 -5.32 18.17 1.83
CA HIS A 215 -5.49 18.97 3.05
C HIS A 215 -6.95 19.41 3.30
N GLN A 216 -7.86 19.13 2.37
CA GLN A 216 -9.26 19.49 2.51
C GLN A 216 -10.03 18.43 3.25
N PRO A 217 -10.86 18.77 4.26
CA PRO A 217 -11.70 17.79 4.91
C PRO A 217 -12.86 17.37 3.99
N VAL A 218 -13.25 16.10 4.07
CA VAL A 218 -14.50 15.62 3.44
C VAL A 218 -15.71 16.30 4.09
N GLY A 219 -15.69 16.48 5.41
CA GLY A 219 -16.77 17.12 6.14
C GLY A 219 -16.63 16.96 7.65
N ARG A 220 -17.76 16.97 8.34
CA ARG A 220 -17.85 16.64 9.78
C ARG A 220 -18.52 15.29 9.94
N ILE A 221 -18.18 14.59 11.03
CA ILE A 221 -18.82 13.33 11.38
C ILE A 221 -20.32 13.54 11.58
N ARG A 222 -21.14 12.61 11.09
CA ARG A 222 -22.59 12.62 11.33
C ARG A 222 -22.90 12.50 12.83
N PRO A 223 -23.82 13.32 13.39
CA PRO A 223 -24.09 13.34 14.83
C PRO A 223 -24.47 11.97 15.42
N GLU A 224 -25.22 11.17 14.67
CA GLU A 224 -25.63 9.82 15.11
C GLU A 224 -24.45 8.86 15.22
N LEU A 225 -23.45 8.98 14.33
CA LEU A 225 -22.23 8.19 14.42
C LEU A 225 -21.29 8.69 15.50
N ALA A 226 -21.18 10.01 15.68
CA ALA A 226 -20.42 10.58 16.77
C ALA A 226 -20.96 10.07 18.12
N ALA A 227 -22.27 10.03 18.31
CA ALA A 227 -22.90 9.48 19.51
C ALA A 227 -22.62 7.98 19.69
N THR A 228 -22.69 7.19 18.59
CA THR A 228 -22.41 5.75 18.63
C THR A 228 -20.95 5.45 19.00
N LEU A 229 -20.01 6.25 18.46
CA LEU A 229 -18.56 6.11 18.68
C LEU A 229 -18.08 6.79 19.98
N GLY A 230 -18.92 7.57 20.65
CA GLY A 230 -18.53 8.39 21.80
C GLY A 230 -17.54 9.50 21.42
N LEU A 231 -17.60 10.01 20.18
CA LEU A 231 -16.68 11.02 19.66
C LEU A 231 -17.28 12.43 19.71
N ASN A 232 -16.43 13.44 19.53
CA ASN A 232 -16.84 14.82 19.37
C ASN A 232 -17.77 14.97 18.14
N PRO A 233 -19.02 15.49 18.29
CA PRO A 233 -19.94 15.65 17.16
C PRO A 233 -19.47 16.69 16.13
N HIS A 234 -18.45 17.48 16.44
CA HIS A 234 -17.83 18.45 15.55
C HIS A 234 -16.49 17.95 14.96
N ALA A 235 -16.09 16.69 15.20
CA ALA A 235 -14.86 16.16 14.65
C ALA A 235 -14.87 16.23 13.12
N LEU A 236 -13.81 16.80 12.55
CA LEU A 236 -13.66 16.78 11.09
C LEU A 236 -13.29 15.37 10.61
N VAL A 237 -13.65 15.06 9.36
CA VAL A 237 -13.17 13.89 8.65
C VAL A 237 -12.25 14.40 7.55
N ALA A 238 -10.97 14.05 7.63
CA ALA A 238 -9.95 14.43 6.65
C ALA A 238 -10.21 13.75 5.30
N SER A 239 -9.48 14.16 4.26
CA SER A 239 -9.57 13.53 2.93
C SER A 239 -9.32 12.01 2.98
N GLY A 240 -8.45 11.56 3.87
CA GLY A 240 -8.02 10.17 3.92
C GLY A 240 -7.08 9.82 2.78
N GLY A 241 -6.97 8.53 2.45
CA GLY A 241 -6.17 8.06 1.32
C GLY A 241 -5.94 6.56 1.32
N GLY A 242 -5.23 6.08 0.30
CA GLY A 242 -4.79 4.69 0.21
C GLY A 242 -3.73 4.36 1.27
N ASP A 243 -3.64 3.08 1.63
CA ASP A 243 -2.76 2.58 2.69
C ASP A 243 -1.28 2.95 2.49
N ASN A 244 -0.76 2.88 1.26
CA ASN A 244 0.62 3.28 0.96
C ASN A 244 0.82 4.80 1.07
N MET A 245 -0.16 5.62 0.67
CA MET A 245 -0.12 7.08 0.78
C MET A 245 -0.18 7.53 2.23
N MET A 246 -1.06 6.92 3.02
CA MET A 246 -1.12 7.18 4.46
C MET A 246 0.12 6.64 5.18
N GLY A 247 0.63 5.48 4.76
CA GLY A 247 1.91 4.94 5.22
C GLY A 247 3.09 5.89 4.96
N ALA A 248 3.09 6.57 3.81
CA ALA A 248 4.11 7.59 3.50
C ALA A 248 4.06 8.77 4.49
N ILE A 249 2.87 9.28 4.82
CA ILE A 249 2.72 10.33 5.84
C ILE A 249 3.17 9.80 7.21
N GLY A 250 2.72 8.60 7.60
CA GLY A 250 3.04 8.01 8.90
C GLY A 250 4.48 7.56 9.08
N THR A 251 5.26 7.50 8.00
CA THR A 251 6.72 7.32 8.05
C THR A 251 7.50 8.61 7.82
N GLY A 252 6.82 9.75 7.57
CA GLY A 252 7.48 11.01 7.24
C GLY A 252 8.07 11.05 5.83
N ASN A 253 7.68 10.12 4.95
CA ASN A 253 8.12 10.08 3.55
C ASN A 253 7.26 11.04 2.70
N ILE A 254 7.40 12.32 2.97
CA ILE A 254 6.67 13.45 2.35
C ILE A 254 7.60 14.50 1.72
N SER A 255 8.89 14.16 1.65
CA SER A 255 9.96 14.91 1.00
C SER A 255 10.89 13.92 0.26
N PRO A 256 11.73 14.40 -0.69
CA PRO A 256 12.59 13.50 -1.50
C PRO A 256 13.70 12.75 -0.73
N ASP A 257 13.83 12.90 0.58
CA ASP A 257 15.01 12.49 1.34
C ASP A 257 14.96 11.02 1.80
N ALA A 258 13.80 10.38 1.76
CA ALA A 258 13.60 9.02 2.25
C ALA A 258 12.85 8.11 1.26
N ILE A 259 13.15 6.80 1.35
CA ILE A 259 12.36 5.73 0.74
C ILE A 259 11.77 4.92 1.89
N THR A 260 10.50 4.58 1.81
CA THR A 260 9.90 3.59 2.71
C THR A 260 9.89 2.23 2.03
N MET A 261 10.36 1.21 2.74
CA MET A 261 10.34 -0.18 2.31
C MET A 261 9.55 -1.02 3.32
N SER A 262 8.50 -1.67 2.86
CA SER A 262 7.70 -2.57 3.69
C SER A 262 8.13 -4.02 3.49
N LEU A 263 8.49 -4.70 4.58
CA LEU A 263 8.81 -6.12 4.63
C LEU A 263 7.62 -6.91 5.17
N GLY A 264 6.54 -6.93 4.40
CA GLY A 264 5.29 -7.65 4.70
C GLY A 264 5.17 -8.99 4.00
N THR A 265 3.95 -9.51 3.83
CA THR A 265 3.67 -10.71 3.01
C THR A 265 4.14 -10.51 1.58
N SER A 266 3.85 -9.35 1.01
CA SER A 266 4.46 -8.78 -0.19
C SER A 266 5.37 -7.62 0.21
N GLY A 267 6.26 -7.21 -0.69
CA GLY A 267 7.14 -6.07 -0.46
C GLY A 267 6.67 -4.84 -1.22
N THR A 268 6.75 -3.67 -0.60
CA THR A 268 6.56 -2.40 -1.30
C THR A 268 7.73 -1.46 -1.06
N LEU A 269 8.10 -0.71 -2.11
CA LEU A 269 8.95 0.46 -1.99
C LEU A 269 8.22 1.64 -2.56
N TYR A 270 8.25 2.75 -1.85
CA TYR A 270 7.72 4.02 -2.34
C TYR A 270 8.54 5.20 -1.84
N ALA A 271 8.52 6.27 -2.62
CA ALA A 271 9.23 7.49 -2.32
C ALA A 271 8.39 8.69 -2.73
N PHE A 272 8.52 9.78 -2.00
CA PHE A 272 7.91 11.05 -2.40
C PHE A 272 8.66 11.65 -3.61
N ALA A 273 7.89 12.26 -4.53
CA ALA A 273 8.40 13.07 -5.61
C ALA A 273 7.57 14.37 -5.70
N ASP A 274 8.25 15.49 -5.97
CA ASP A 274 7.63 16.82 -6.16
C ASP A 274 7.04 17.03 -7.55
N GLU A 275 7.35 16.14 -8.49
CA GLU A 275 6.84 16.13 -9.85
C GLU A 275 6.43 14.72 -10.32
N ALA A 276 5.58 14.65 -11.34
CA ALA A 276 5.11 13.38 -11.92
C ALA A 276 6.23 12.68 -12.71
N ARG A 277 7.08 11.92 -12.02
CA ARG A 277 8.17 11.12 -12.61
C ARG A 277 7.64 9.79 -13.14
N ILE A 278 7.01 9.83 -14.31
CA ILE A 278 6.45 8.61 -14.92
C ILE A 278 7.58 7.73 -15.45
N SER A 279 7.73 6.56 -14.86
CA SER A 279 8.66 5.54 -15.34
C SER A 279 8.17 4.94 -16.67
N PRO A 280 9.08 4.69 -17.65
CA PRO A 280 8.71 3.90 -18.82
C PRO A 280 8.52 2.40 -18.49
N GLN A 281 8.90 1.98 -17.29
CA GLN A 281 8.79 0.60 -16.82
C GLN A 281 7.41 0.35 -16.22
N PRO A 282 6.64 -0.65 -16.72
CA PRO A 282 5.30 -0.96 -16.24
C PRO A 282 5.23 -1.32 -14.75
N SER A 283 6.32 -1.84 -14.21
CA SER A 283 6.44 -2.26 -12.79
C SER A 283 6.45 -1.09 -11.81
N VAL A 284 6.65 0.15 -12.27
CA VAL A 284 6.63 1.34 -11.41
C VAL A 284 5.31 2.07 -11.59
N ALA A 285 4.49 2.08 -10.55
CA ALA A 285 3.27 2.88 -10.52
C ALA A 285 3.56 4.27 -9.95
N THR A 286 3.40 5.31 -10.74
CA THR A 286 3.55 6.69 -10.27
C THR A 286 2.19 7.21 -9.80
N PHE A 287 1.83 6.94 -8.55
CA PHE A 287 0.60 7.49 -7.95
C PHE A 287 0.81 8.94 -7.50
N CYS A 288 -0.28 9.65 -7.23
CA CYS A 288 -0.22 10.87 -6.43
C CYS A 288 0.03 10.52 -4.96
N SER A 289 0.62 11.45 -4.21
CA SER A 289 0.75 11.36 -2.76
C SER A 289 -0.39 12.09 -2.07
N SER A 290 -0.89 11.55 -0.97
CA SER A 290 -1.84 12.25 -0.09
C SER A 290 -1.19 13.37 0.75
N SER A 291 0.05 13.75 0.44
CA SER A 291 0.76 14.92 0.96
C SER A 291 0.89 16.08 -0.06
N GLY A 292 0.37 15.89 -1.29
CA GLY A 292 0.34 16.93 -2.33
C GLY A 292 1.28 16.71 -3.52
N GLY A 293 2.31 15.84 -3.41
CA GLY A 293 3.21 15.48 -4.51
C GLY A 293 2.78 14.18 -5.22
N TRP A 294 3.76 13.40 -5.61
CA TRP A 294 3.60 12.06 -6.20
C TRP A 294 4.30 11.00 -5.34
N LEU A 295 3.91 9.76 -5.52
CA LEU A 295 4.42 8.61 -4.80
C LEU A 295 4.75 7.47 -5.79
N PRO A 296 5.88 7.54 -6.52
CA PRO A 296 6.38 6.39 -7.27
C PRO A 296 6.50 5.18 -6.35
N LEU A 297 5.89 4.08 -6.77
CA LEU A 297 5.74 2.88 -5.97
C LEU A 297 6.02 1.64 -6.80
N ILE A 298 6.71 0.67 -6.20
CA ILE A 298 6.78 -0.72 -6.67
C ILE A 298 6.19 -1.67 -5.64
N CYS A 299 5.67 -2.79 -6.10
CA CYS A 299 5.15 -3.84 -5.23
C CYS A 299 5.57 -5.21 -5.75
N THR A 300 6.30 -5.98 -4.94
CA THR A 300 6.60 -7.39 -5.22
C THR A 300 5.50 -8.30 -4.67
N MET A 301 5.30 -9.47 -5.28
CA MET A 301 4.30 -10.44 -4.79
C MET A 301 4.86 -11.41 -3.76
N ASN A 302 6.16 -11.64 -3.81
CA ASN A 302 6.82 -12.68 -3.01
C ASN A 302 7.83 -12.05 -2.05
N LEU A 303 7.53 -12.11 -0.74
CA LEU A 303 8.47 -11.65 0.29
C LEU A 303 8.41 -12.60 1.50
N THR A 304 7.74 -12.25 2.61
CA THR A 304 7.69 -13.15 3.78
C THR A 304 6.87 -14.42 3.53
N ASN A 305 5.94 -14.43 2.57
CA ASN A 305 5.25 -15.63 2.13
C ASN A 305 6.22 -16.66 1.51
N ALA A 306 7.21 -16.22 0.73
CA ALA A 306 8.20 -17.12 0.14
C ALA A 306 9.17 -17.64 1.22
N ASN A 307 9.62 -16.76 2.14
CA ASN A 307 10.40 -17.20 3.31
C ASN A 307 9.62 -18.23 4.15
N GLY A 308 8.32 -17.98 4.38
CA GLY A 308 7.41 -18.89 5.08
C GLY A 308 7.30 -20.24 4.40
N ALA A 309 7.14 -20.28 3.09
CA ALA A 309 7.04 -21.51 2.33
C ALA A 309 8.29 -22.40 2.47
N ILE A 310 9.50 -21.82 2.42
CA ILE A 310 10.75 -22.59 2.65
C ILE A 310 10.88 -22.99 4.11
N ARG A 311 10.57 -22.11 5.06
CA ARG A 311 10.57 -22.41 6.48
C ARG A 311 9.66 -23.60 6.81
N ASP A 312 8.43 -23.57 6.30
CA ASP A 312 7.42 -24.60 6.56
C ASP A 312 7.80 -25.93 5.88
N LEU A 313 8.33 -25.88 4.63
CA LEU A 313 8.86 -27.06 3.93
C LEU A 313 9.98 -27.74 4.74
N LEU A 314 10.85 -26.97 5.36
CA LEU A 314 11.96 -27.45 6.18
C LEU A 314 11.55 -27.75 7.64
N GLN A 315 10.28 -27.55 8.00
CA GLN A 315 9.73 -27.74 9.35
C GLN A 315 10.54 -26.98 10.42
N LEU A 316 10.78 -25.69 10.18
CA LEU A 316 11.53 -24.80 11.07
C LEU A 316 10.59 -23.83 11.79
N ASP A 317 10.90 -23.52 13.02
CA ASP A 317 10.41 -22.30 13.64
C ASP A 317 11.19 -21.07 13.14
N LEU A 318 10.78 -19.87 13.53
CA LEU A 318 11.37 -18.62 13.05
C LEU A 318 12.82 -18.46 13.51
N ASP A 319 13.13 -18.84 14.74
CA ASP A 319 14.48 -18.70 15.31
C ASP A 319 15.47 -19.66 14.66
N GLN A 320 15.05 -20.90 14.41
CA GLN A 320 15.81 -21.89 13.66
C GLN A 320 16.09 -21.42 12.22
N PHE A 321 15.07 -20.87 11.56
CA PHE A 321 15.21 -20.33 10.21
C PHE A 321 16.24 -19.17 10.20
N ASN A 322 16.12 -18.20 11.09
CA ASN A 322 17.04 -17.08 11.20
C ASN A 322 18.47 -17.54 11.52
N THR A 323 18.62 -18.53 12.39
CA THR A 323 19.94 -19.13 12.72
C THR A 323 20.58 -19.75 11.47
N LEU A 324 19.81 -20.49 10.68
CA LEU A 324 20.32 -21.11 9.45
C LEU A 324 20.67 -20.05 8.39
N VAL A 325 19.89 -18.97 8.27
CA VAL A 325 20.23 -17.83 7.39
C VAL A 325 21.58 -17.24 7.79
N ALA A 326 21.83 -17.04 9.08
CA ALA A 326 23.09 -16.50 9.59
C ALA A 326 24.31 -17.43 9.36
N GLN A 327 24.10 -18.74 9.36
CA GLN A 327 25.17 -19.73 9.14
C GLN A 327 25.65 -19.83 7.69
N SER A 328 24.84 -19.41 6.74
CA SER A 328 25.22 -19.44 5.33
C SER A 328 25.88 -18.12 4.92
N PRO A 329 26.95 -18.17 4.11
CA PRO A 329 27.61 -16.95 3.64
C PRO A 329 26.73 -16.18 2.62
N ILE A 330 27.11 -14.93 2.36
CA ILE A 330 26.51 -14.11 1.30
C ILE A 330 26.57 -14.84 -0.04
N GLY A 331 25.45 -14.87 -0.77
CA GLY A 331 25.31 -15.61 -2.03
C GLY A 331 25.09 -17.11 -1.84
N ALA A 332 24.80 -17.58 -0.61
CA ALA A 332 24.38 -18.95 -0.29
C ALA A 332 25.24 -20.05 -0.96
N ASN A 333 26.56 -19.86 -0.99
CA ASN A 333 27.50 -20.76 -1.69
C ASN A 333 27.14 -21.03 -3.18
N GLY A 334 26.61 -20.00 -3.87
CA GLY A 334 26.21 -20.08 -5.28
C GLY A 334 24.77 -20.52 -5.52
N VAL A 335 24.03 -20.88 -4.49
CA VAL A 335 22.59 -21.17 -4.62
C VAL A 335 21.82 -19.86 -4.78
N THR A 336 21.06 -19.74 -5.86
CA THR A 336 20.21 -18.57 -6.10
C THR A 336 18.76 -19.03 -6.27
N MET A 337 17.84 -18.39 -5.52
CA MET A 337 16.41 -18.63 -5.67
C MET A 337 15.76 -17.48 -6.45
N LEU A 338 14.98 -17.82 -7.48
CA LEU A 338 13.97 -16.95 -8.06
C LEU A 338 12.64 -17.24 -7.35
N PRO A 339 12.15 -16.36 -6.46
CA PRO A 339 11.09 -16.73 -5.51
C PRO A 339 9.67 -16.52 -6.05
N PHE A 340 9.44 -16.69 -7.34
CA PHE A 340 8.22 -16.30 -8.05
C PHE A 340 7.08 -17.32 -7.90
N LEU A 341 6.71 -17.65 -6.65
CA LEU A 341 5.73 -18.70 -6.31
C LEU A 341 4.35 -18.47 -6.96
N ASN A 342 3.94 -17.22 -7.15
CA ASN A 342 2.65 -16.85 -7.72
C ASN A 342 2.81 -15.83 -8.86
N GLY A 343 3.82 -16.01 -9.69
CA GLY A 343 4.27 -14.95 -10.57
C GLY A 343 4.97 -13.82 -9.81
N GLU A 344 5.36 -12.76 -10.51
CA GLU A 344 5.97 -11.58 -9.91
C GLU A 344 5.55 -10.31 -10.66
N ARG A 345 5.53 -9.18 -9.95
CA ARG A 345 5.27 -7.85 -10.51
C ARG A 345 6.55 -7.07 -10.78
N VAL A 346 7.60 -7.35 -10.01
CA VAL A 346 8.90 -6.67 -10.10
C VAL A 346 10.03 -7.70 -10.01
N PRO A 347 10.60 -8.09 -11.17
CA PRO A 347 10.21 -7.71 -12.56
C PRO A 347 8.81 -8.17 -12.96
N ALA A 348 8.25 -7.59 -14.05
CA ALA A 348 6.91 -7.90 -14.55
C ALA A 348 6.86 -9.30 -15.19
N LEU A 349 6.66 -10.32 -14.39
CA LEU A 349 6.67 -11.74 -14.76
C LEU A 349 5.43 -12.46 -14.17
N PRO A 350 4.21 -12.12 -14.61
CA PRO A 350 2.98 -12.61 -13.99
C PRO A 350 2.76 -14.13 -14.11
N GLN A 351 3.46 -14.78 -15.05
CA GLN A 351 3.38 -16.23 -15.28
C GLN A 351 4.61 -17.00 -14.79
N ALA A 352 5.57 -16.31 -14.15
CA ALA A 352 6.78 -16.96 -13.65
C ALA A 352 6.47 -17.93 -12.51
N THR A 353 7.34 -18.91 -12.33
CA THR A 353 7.31 -19.87 -11.24
C THR A 353 8.63 -19.83 -10.46
N ALA A 354 8.57 -20.20 -9.19
CA ALA A 354 9.78 -20.26 -8.37
C ALA A 354 10.77 -21.33 -8.87
N SER A 355 12.07 -21.03 -8.78
CA SER A 355 13.13 -21.95 -9.18
C SER A 355 14.39 -21.76 -8.32
N LEU A 356 15.17 -22.84 -8.17
CA LEU A 356 16.48 -22.86 -7.51
C LEU A 356 17.56 -23.17 -8.53
N HIS A 357 18.63 -22.39 -8.53
CA HIS A 357 19.75 -22.49 -9.46
C HIS A 357 21.07 -22.68 -8.72
N GLY A 358 22.06 -23.28 -9.38
CA GLY A 358 23.41 -23.44 -8.85
C GLY A 358 23.53 -24.54 -7.77
N LEU A 359 22.56 -25.41 -7.63
CA LEU A 359 22.63 -26.52 -6.67
C LEU A 359 23.64 -27.59 -7.08
N THR A 360 24.44 -28.04 -6.13
CA THR A 360 25.39 -29.16 -6.21
C THR A 360 25.25 -30.05 -4.98
N ALA A 361 25.88 -31.21 -4.97
CA ALA A 361 25.89 -32.08 -3.80
C ALA A 361 26.50 -31.40 -2.55
N ASP A 362 27.47 -30.49 -2.77
CA ASP A 362 28.20 -29.85 -1.68
C ASP A 362 27.48 -28.66 -1.06
N ASN A 363 26.64 -27.96 -1.83
CA ASN A 363 25.94 -26.74 -1.37
C ASN A 363 24.46 -26.94 -1.08
N LEU A 364 23.88 -28.12 -1.33
CA LEU A 364 22.50 -28.45 -1.00
C LEU A 364 22.35 -28.68 0.51
N THR A 365 22.28 -27.58 1.25
CA THR A 365 22.12 -27.57 2.71
C THR A 365 20.92 -26.74 3.13
N ARG A 366 20.35 -27.04 4.31
CA ARG A 366 19.22 -26.25 4.87
C ARG A 366 19.60 -24.77 5.02
N ALA A 367 20.82 -24.50 5.45
CA ALA A 367 21.33 -23.12 5.65
C ALA A 367 21.35 -22.34 4.33
N ASN A 368 21.87 -22.93 3.26
CA ASN A 368 21.94 -22.29 1.95
C ASN A 368 20.55 -22.08 1.35
N LEU A 369 19.59 -22.99 1.54
CA LEU A 369 18.21 -22.82 1.09
C LEU A 369 17.51 -21.67 1.82
N CYS A 370 17.67 -21.59 3.17
CA CYS A 370 17.13 -20.49 3.96
C CYS A 370 17.74 -19.14 3.56
N ARG A 371 19.05 -19.08 3.31
CA ARG A 371 19.73 -17.89 2.86
C ARG A 371 19.30 -17.47 1.45
N ALA A 372 19.22 -18.42 0.52
CA ALA A 372 18.87 -18.17 -0.87
C ALA A 372 17.47 -17.60 -1.02
N VAL A 373 16.47 -18.02 -0.20
CA VAL A 373 15.13 -17.44 -0.27
C VAL A 373 15.12 -16.00 0.25
N VAL A 374 15.77 -15.72 1.39
CA VAL A 374 15.85 -14.35 1.94
C VAL A 374 16.56 -13.42 0.96
N GLU A 375 17.67 -13.86 0.37
CA GLU A 375 18.38 -13.08 -0.65
C GLU A 375 17.53 -12.90 -1.91
N GLY A 376 16.88 -13.95 -2.40
CA GLY A 376 16.06 -13.91 -3.60
C GLY A 376 14.91 -12.91 -3.52
N VAL A 377 14.16 -12.90 -2.42
CA VAL A 377 13.07 -11.93 -2.21
C VAL A 377 13.60 -10.51 -2.04
N THR A 378 14.75 -10.34 -1.38
CA THR A 378 15.38 -9.03 -1.20
C THR A 378 15.97 -8.51 -2.51
N PHE A 379 16.49 -9.37 -3.41
CA PHE A 379 16.89 -8.98 -4.76
C PHE A 379 15.73 -8.47 -5.61
N GLY A 380 14.52 -9.00 -5.43
CA GLY A 380 13.31 -8.44 -6.04
C GLY A 380 13.06 -6.99 -5.63
N LEU A 381 13.21 -6.68 -4.33
CA LEU A 381 13.14 -5.30 -3.83
C LEU A 381 14.29 -4.43 -4.37
N ARG A 382 15.52 -4.96 -4.47
CA ARG A 382 16.67 -4.25 -5.06
C ARG A 382 16.39 -3.94 -6.54
N TYR A 383 15.82 -4.88 -7.29
CA TYR A 383 15.43 -4.64 -8.68
C TYR A 383 14.45 -3.46 -8.77
N GLY A 384 13.43 -3.43 -7.90
CA GLY A 384 12.49 -2.31 -7.81
C GLY A 384 13.15 -0.99 -7.41
N LEU A 385 14.10 -1.01 -6.47
CA LEU A 385 14.86 0.18 -6.09
C LEU A 385 15.69 0.73 -7.26
N ASP A 386 16.29 -0.14 -8.07
CA ASP A 386 17.03 0.28 -9.25
C ASP A 386 16.12 0.97 -10.27
N LEU A 387 14.88 0.46 -10.50
CA LEU A 387 13.90 1.12 -11.35
C LEU A 387 13.49 2.51 -10.83
N LEU A 388 13.31 2.66 -9.51
CA LEU A 388 13.05 3.97 -8.90
C LEU A 388 14.24 4.91 -9.10
N ARG A 389 15.47 4.42 -8.92
CA ARG A 389 16.70 5.19 -9.14
C ARG A 389 16.87 5.62 -10.60
N GLU A 390 16.52 4.77 -11.56
CA GLU A 390 16.48 5.09 -13.00
C GLU A 390 15.47 6.20 -13.31
N SER A 391 14.37 6.26 -12.55
CA SER A 391 13.36 7.34 -12.64
C SER A 391 13.80 8.63 -11.93
N GLY A 392 15.04 8.70 -11.42
CA GLY A 392 15.60 9.88 -10.78
C GLY A 392 15.32 9.97 -9.27
N ILE A 393 14.70 8.96 -8.67
CA ILE A 393 14.52 8.92 -7.21
C ILE A 393 15.87 8.66 -6.54
N ARG A 394 16.17 9.45 -5.52
CA ARG A 394 17.38 9.31 -4.68
C ARG A 394 16.95 9.37 -3.22
N SER A 395 17.68 8.68 -2.38
CA SER A 395 17.43 8.68 -0.94
C SER A 395 18.73 8.43 -0.20
N GLU A 396 18.91 9.12 0.90
CA GLU A 396 20.04 8.95 1.81
C GLU A 396 19.84 7.79 2.77
N ARG A 397 18.58 7.38 3.01
CA ARG A 397 18.23 6.27 3.90
C ARG A 397 16.95 5.57 3.48
N ILE A 398 16.78 4.34 3.93
CA ILE A 398 15.55 3.56 3.77
C ILE A 398 14.89 3.38 5.14
N GLN A 399 13.63 3.75 5.23
CA GLN A 399 12.80 3.50 6.41
C GLN A 399 12.09 2.17 6.26
N LEU A 400 12.36 1.24 7.18
CA LEU A 400 11.78 -0.10 7.15
C LEU A 400 10.52 -0.17 8.01
N ILE A 401 9.48 -0.79 7.45
CA ILE A 401 8.24 -1.13 8.14
C ILE A 401 7.85 -2.58 7.85
N GLY A 402 6.82 -3.08 8.52
CA GLY A 402 6.32 -4.45 8.35
C GLY A 402 7.04 -5.46 9.24
N GLY A 403 6.47 -6.68 9.34
CA GLY A 403 6.94 -7.69 10.29
C GLY A 403 8.37 -8.17 10.06
N GLY A 404 8.85 -8.19 8.81
CA GLY A 404 10.23 -8.58 8.48
C GLY A 404 11.27 -7.58 9.00
N ALA A 405 10.91 -6.31 9.18
CA ALA A 405 11.78 -5.27 9.71
C ALA A 405 12.20 -5.51 11.17
N ASN A 406 11.46 -6.34 11.92
CA ASN A 406 11.81 -6.73 13.28
C ASN A 406 13.05 -7.64 13.37
N ASN A 407 13.48 -8.25 12.24
CA ASN A 407 14.63 -9.14 12.20
C ASN A 407 15.93 -8.36 11.97
N PRO A 408 16.86 -8.27 12.97
CA PRO A 408 18.10 -7.53 12.84
C PRO A 408 19.00 -8.03 11.69
N LEU A 409 19.03 -9.35 11.47
CA LEU A 409 19.79 -9.93 10.36
C LEU A 409 19.23 -9.48 9.00
N TRP A 410 17.92 -9.46 8.85
CA TRP A 410 17.33 -9.03 7.58
C TRP A 410 17.50 -7.53 7.35
N ARG A 411 17.47 -6.70 8.41
CA ARG A 411 17.83 -5.27 8.30
C ARG A 411 19.23 -5.08 7.75
N GLN A 412 20.23 -5.83 8.26
CA GLN A 412 21.62 -5.78 7.74
C GLN A 412 21.67 -6.24 6.28
N ILE A 413 21.02 -7.35 5.94
CA ILE A 413 20.93 -7.84 4.55
C ILE A 413 20.35 -6.76 3.61
N VAL A 414 19.31 -6.05 4.06
CA VAL A 414 18.70 -4.96 3.27
C VAL A 414 19.69 -3.79 3.13
N ALA A 415 20.32 -3.34 4.21
CA ALA A 415 21.29 -2.24 4.16
C ALA A 415 22.43 -2.54 3.18
N ASP A 416 23.03 -3.72 3.29
CA ASP A 416 24.15 -4.16 2.46
C ASP A 416 23.75 -4.32 0.99
N MET A 417 22.57 -4.93 0.75
CA MET A 417 22.08 -5.22 -0.59
C MET A 417 21.63 -3.96 -1.32
N MET A 418 21.04 -3.00 -0.61
CA MET A 418 20.62 -1.70 -1.16
C MET A 418 21.74 -0.67 -1.22
N ALA A 419 22.90 -0.96 -0.57
CA ALA A 419 24.01 -0.04 -0.36
C ALA A 419 23.51 1.32 0.23
N THR A 420 22.59 1.25 1.19
CA THR A 420 21.91 2.43 1.75
C THR A 420 21.60 2.16 3.23
N PRO A 421 21.86 3.12 4.13
CA PRO A 421 21.47 2.99 5.53
C PRO A 421 19.99 2.70 5.71
N VAL A 422 19.65 1.86 6.67
CA VAL A 422 18.25 1.53 7.02
C VAL A 422 17.96 1.85 8.47
N VAL A 423 16.71 2.18 8.78
CA VAL A 423 16.20 2.40 10.13
C VAL A 423 14.72 2.06 10.17
N CYS A 424 14.21 1.56 11.29
CA CYS A 424 12.79 1.31 11.47
C CYS A 424 12.06 2.54 12.03
N THR A 425 10.77 2.66 11.74
CA THR A 425 9.88 3.59 12.45
C THR A 425 9.58 3.05 13.84
N SER A 426 9.43 3.94 14.84
CA SER A 426 9.11 3.54 16.21
C SER A 426 7.68 2.96 16.35
N HIS A 427 6.80 3.26 15.39
CA HIS A 427 5.43 2.78 15.37
C HIS A 427 5.19 1.84 14.19
N SER A 428 4.64 0.66 14.46
CA SER A 428 4.34 -0.35 13.43
C SER A 428 3.14 0.02 12.54
N GLU A 429 2.21 0.85 13.06
CA GLU A 429 0.94 1.18 12.41
C GLU A 429 1.05 2.48 11.61
N ALA A 430 1.97 2.52 10.65
CA ALA A 430 2.29 3.73 9.89
C ALA A 430 1.07 4.32 9.15
N ALA A 431 0.21 3.49 8.55
CA ALA A 431 -0.94 3.97 7.79
C ALA A 431 -2.00 4.63 8.72
N ALA A 432 -2.28 4.04 9.88
CA ALA A 432 -3.17 4.66 10.86
C ALA A 432 -2.57 5.95 11.45
N LEU A 433 -1.24 5.97 11.73
CA LEU A 433 -0.54 7.17 12.17
C LEU A 433 -0.63 8.27 11.11
N GLY A 434 -0.39 7.94 9.84
CA GLY A 434 -0.52 8.88 8.73
C GLY A 434 -1.91 9.48 8.61
N GLY A 435 -2.96 8.66 8.78
CA GLY A 435 -4.34 9.15 8.85
C GLY A 435 -4.56 10.15 9.99
N ALA A 436 -4.06 9.86 11.20
CA ALA A 436 -4.16 10.78 12.34
C ALA A 436 -3.40 12.10 12.11
N ILE A 437 -2.20 12.03 11.51
CA ILE A 437 -1.39 13.22 11.16
C ILE A 437 -2.10 14.05 10.09
N GLN A 438 -2.66 13.42 9.05
CA GLN A 438 -3.42 14.13 8.02
C GLN A 438 -4.66 14.81 8.62
N ALA A 439 -5.38 14.16 9.53
CA ALA A 439 -6.51 14.77 10.23
C ALA A 439 -6.07 15.99 11.06
N ALA A 440 -4.91 15.92 11.71
CA ALA A 440 -4.35 17.06 12.43
C ALA A 440 -3.97 18.21 11.45
N TRP A 441 -3.43 17.88 10.30
CA TRP A 441 -3.10 18.86 9.27
C TRP A 441 -4.35 19.55 8.70
N CYS A 442 -5.38 18.77 8.30
CA CYS A 442 -6.64 19.33 7.84
C CYS A 442 -7.28 20.24 8.88
N HIS A 443 -7.26 19.86 10.16
CA HIS A 443 -7.80 20.67 11.26
C HIS A 443 -6.99 21.96 11.44
N ALA A 444 -5.67 21.90 11.41
CA ALA A 444 -4.82 23.10 11.54
C ALA A 444 -5.06 24.07 10.37
N ARG A 445 -5.26 23.55 9.17
CA ARG A 445 -5.53 24.34 7.94
C ARG A 445 -6.87 25.10 7.97
N GLU A 446 -7.81 24.72 8.83
CA GLU A 446 -9.05 25.48 9.01
C GLU A 446 -8.81 26.88 9.63
N SER A 447 -7.79 27.01 10.48
CA SER A 447 -7.44 28.27 11.15
C SER A 447 -6.20 28.95 10.59
N ASP A 448 -5.26 28.17 10.07
CA ASP A 448 -4.02 28.63 9.46
C ASP A 448 -3.80 27.93 8.11
N SER A 449 -4.04 28.67 7.02
CA SER A 449 -3.88 28.15 5.65
C SER A 449 -2.44 27.74 5.30
N GLN A 450 -1.44 28.10 6.10
CA GLN A 450 -0.03 27.76 5.92
C GLN A 450 0.44 26.62 6.85
N ALA A 451 -0.46 26.02 7.66
CA ALA A 451 -0.09 24.92 8.54
C ALA A 451 0.64 23.81 7.76
N SER A 452 1.81 23.43 8.26
CA SER A 452 2.76 22.56 7.57
C SER A 452 2.56 21.10 7.95
N LEU A 453 2.40 20.22 6.95
CA LEU A 453 2.43 18.77 7.15
C LEU A 453 3.82 18.29 7.60
N ILE A 454 4.89 18.93 7.09
CA ILE A 454 6.28 18.59 7.45
C ILE A 454 6.49 18.75 8.95
N GLU A 455 6.11 19.91 9.53
CA GLU A 455 6.24 20.15 10.97
C GLU A 455 5.45 19.16 11.82
N LEU A 456 4.30 18.72 11.34
CA LEU A 456 3.51 17.68 12.02
C LEU A 456 4.19 16.32 11.93
N CYS A 457 4.74 15.95 10.78
CA CYS A 457 5.50 14.71 10.64
C CYS A 457 6.76 14.73 11.49
N ASP A 458 7.54 15.83 11.50
CA ASP A 458 8.75 15.98 12.35
C ASP A 458 8.44 15.78 13.84
N ARG A 459 7.23 16.16 14.27
CA ARG A 459 6.79 16.01 15.66
C ARG A 459 6.23 14.63 15.98
N CYS A 460 5.48 14.04 15.04
CA CYS A 460 4.66 12.85 15.30
C CYS A 460 5.29 11.55 14.79
N VAL A 461 6.23 11.63 13.84
CA VAL A 461 6.95 10.47 13.32
C VAL A 461 8.30 10.37 14.01
N SER A 462 8.56 9.25 14.65
CA SER A 462 9.85 8.98 15.27
C SER A 462 10.48 7.74 14.66
N LEU A 463 11.80 7.77 14.53
CA LEU A 463 12.60 6.63 14.12
C LEU A 463 13.17 5.94 15.35
N ASP A 464 13.25 4.62 15.31
CA ASP A 464 13.94 3.84 16.35
C ASP A 464 15.42 3.71 15.98
N GLU A 465 16.21 4.68 16.41
CA GLU A 465 17.65 4.73 16.13
C GLU A 465 18.42 3.50 16.64
N THR A 466 17.85 2.72 17.57
CA THR A 466 18.46 1.46 18.01
C THR A 466 18.41 0.38 16.92
N THR A 467 17.59 0.59 15.90
CA THR A 467 17.46 -0.30 14.74
C THR A 467 18.28 0.15 13.54
N ALA A 468 18.93 1.31 13.63
CA ALA A 468 19.72 1.85 12.54
C ALA A 468 20.90 0.94 12.18
N VAL A 469 21.09 0.72 10.89
CA VAL A 469 22.15 -0.15 10.36
C VAL A 469 22.73 0.50 9.10
N ASP A 470 24.06 0.62 9.09
CA ASP A 470 24.81 1.06 7.92
C ASP A 470 25.25 -0.12 7.05
N PRO A 471 25.36 0.06 5.71
CA PRO A 471 25.87 -0.96 4.83
C PRO A 471 27.37 -1.23 5.07
N GLU A 472 27.74 -2.50 5.12
CA GLU A 472 29.13 -2.93 5.24
C GLU A 472 29.81 -3.01 3.86
N PRO A 473 30.91 -2.27 3.59
CA PRO A 473 31.48 -2.19 2.23
C PRO A 473 31.83 -3.54 1.59
N ASN A 474 32.35 -4.49 2.38
CA ASN A 474 32.67 -5.83 1.87
C ASN A 474 31.42 -6.65 1.56
N ALA A 475 30.37 -6.52 2.36
CA ALA A 475 29.07 -7.18 2.14
C ALA A 475 28.37 -6.58 0.90
N VAL A 476 28.39 -5.25 0.76
CA VAL A 476 27.87 -4.56 -0.45
C VAL A 476 28.51 -5.13 -1.72
N HIS A 477 29.86 -5.26 -1.75
CA HIS A 477 30.56 -5.82 -2.90
C HIS A 477 30.16 -7.29 -3.19
N ALA A 478 30.04 -8.11 -2.14
CA ALA A 478 29.63 -9.51 -2.29
C ALA A 478 28.17 -9.62 -2.80
N TYR A 479 27.25 -8.78 -2.28
CA TYR A 479 25.87 -8.74 -2.74
C TYR A 479 25.73 -8.22 -4.16
N GLU A 480 26.56 -7.27 -4.61
CA GLU A 480 26.57 -6.83 -5.98
C GLU A 480 26.87 -7.96 -6.96
N GLN A 481 27.82 -8.85 -6.60
CA GLN A 481 28.12 -10.05 -7.41
C GLN A 481 26.95 -11.05 -7.40
N ALA A 482 26.32 -11.28 -6.24
CA ALA A 482 25.18 -12.18 -6.11
C ALA A 482 23.94 -11.63 -6.86
N TYR A 483 23.72 -10.32 -6.83
CA TYR A 483 22.63 -9.65 -7.53
C TYR A 483 22.81 -9.70 -9.05
N ARG A 484 24.02 -9.56 -9.57
CA ARG A 484 24.29 -9.77 -11.02
C ARG A 484 23.87 -11.17 -11.44
N ARG A 485 24.29 -12.21 -10.69
CA ARG A 485 23.83 -13.58 -10.98
C ARG A 485 22.32 -13.73 -10.96
N TYR A 486 21.64 -13.12 -9.98
CA TYR A 486 20.18 -13.11 -9.93
C TYR A 486 19.57 -12.46 -11.19
N ARG A 487 20.06 -11.30 -11.61
CA ARG A 487 19.57 -10.62 -12.82
C ARG A 487 19.82 -11.42 -14.09
N ASP A 488 20.99 -12.02 -14.23
CA ASP A 488 21.34 -12.89 -15.36
C ASP A 488 20.41 -14.11 -15.42
N LEU A 489 20.11 -14.72 -14.29
CA LEU A 489 19.16 -15.85 -14.20
C LEU A 489 17.73 -15.43 -14.56
N VAL A 490 17.26 -14.27 -14.09
CA VAL A 490 15.94 -13.73 -14.48
C VAL A 490 15.90 -13.55 -16.01
N SER A 491 16.93 -12.91 -16.59
CA SER A 491 17.00 -12.68 -18.05
C SER A 491 17.08 -13.97 -18.85
N THR A 492 17.87 -14.96 -18.41
CA THR A 492 18.01 -16.23 -19.13
C THR A 492 16.82 -17.17 -18.99
N THR A 493 16.05 -17.03 -17.90
CA THR A 493 14.91 -17.93 -17.64
C THR A 493 13.61 -17.37 -18.23
N TYR A 494 13.45 -16.05 -18.27
CA TYR A 494 12.17 -15.39 -18.60
C TYR A 494 12.31 -14.28 -19.67
N GLY A 495 13.53 -13.93 -20.10
CA GLY A 495 13.81 -12.87 -21.10
C GLY A 495 13.74 -13.30 -22.55
#